data_eb5b922bd974b78bb633ceaf520ff16d
#
_entry.id   eb5b922bd974b78bb633ceaf520ff16d
#
_cell.length_a   1.000
_cell.length_b   1.000
_cell.length_c   1.000
_cell.angle_alpha   90.00
_cell.angle_beta   90.00
_cell.angle_gamma   90.00
#
_symmetry.space_group_name_H-M   'P 1'
#
loop_
_entity.id
_entity.type
_entity.pdbx_description
1 polymer ?
#
loop_
_entity_poly.entity_id
_entity_poly.type
_entity_poly.pdbx_seq_one_letter_code
_entity_poly.pdbx_strand_id
1 'polypeptide(L)'
;MKPKIVFSDFDGTLTLGESLSPILFDIIDLLSKNNIKLVPVSGRSISWGHFFLTHFPIETVIMEGGGVIGFHDQKGLIDHQFLIDDKEIARLGGMASEVRKEFRGLALTADSVGRITDRAIELSLLSDLGVKSDVEKFMDEHGVNHSCSNVHLNFWCGEISKIKAIKYYLSKFGDGVKLDECLFFGDSLNDATVFGGMPNTVGVSNISLVLNKIEHRPKVILEGPENAGPKGVLNYLSNVLK
;
A
#
# COMPACT_ATOMS: atom_id res chain seq x y z
N MET A 1 -6.88 -8.32 21.72
CA MET A 1 -6.67 -6.88 22.07
C MET A 1 -7.40 -6.05 21.02
N LYS A 2 -8.21 -5.08 21.44
CA LYS A 2 -8.91 -4.16 20.52
C LYS A 2 -7.90 -3.14 19.98
N PRO A 3 -7.66 -3.08 18.66
CA PRO A 3 -6.74 -2.10 18.10
C PRO A 3 -7.34 -0.69 18.16
N LYS A 4 -6.48 0.33 18.24
CA LYS A 4 -6.89 1.75 18.12
C LYS A 4 -6.86 2.23 16.67
N ILE A 5 -5.93 1.70 15.87
CA ILE A 5 -5.78 1.99 14.45
C ILE A 5 -5.63 0.68 13.70
N VAL A 6 -6.35 0.55 12.61
CA VAL A 6 -6.19 -0.50 11.61
C VAL A 6 -5.53 0.10 10.39
N PHE A 7 -4.32 -0.34 10.10
CA PHE A 7 -3.68 -0.15 8.81
C PHE A 7 -4.03 -1.32 7.90
N SER A 8 -4.28 -1.07 6.63
CA SER A 8 -4.60 -2.15 5.70
C SER A 8 -4.06 -1.87 4.30
N ASP A 9 -3.41 -2.87 3.70
CA ASP A 9 -3.24 -2.85 2.26
C ASP A 9 -4.62 -2.78 1.57
N PHE A 10 -4.64 -2.35 0.32
CA PHE A 10 -5.88 -2.13 -0.41
C PHE A 10 -6.16 -3.25 -1.41
N ASP A 11 -5.27 -3.44 -2.39
CA ASP A 11 -5.48 -4.37 -3.49
C ASP A 11 -5.23 -5.83 -3.08
N GLY A 12 -6.27 -6.63 -3.05
CA GLY A 12 -6.22 -8.01 -2.57
C GLY A 12 -6.50 -8.17 -1.08
N THR A 13 -6.61 -7.05 -0.34
CA THR A 13 -6.90 -7.04 1.10
C THR A 13 -8.25 -6.36 1.40
N LEU A 14 -8.42 -5.06 1.10
CA LEU A 14 -9.72 -4.37 1.20
C LEU A 14 -10.57 -4.53 -0.07
N THR A 15 -9.96 -5.01 -1.14
CA THR A 15 -10.64 -5.43 -2.36
C THR A 15 -10.25 -6.87 -2.71
N LEU A 16 -10.98 -7.49 -3.62
CA LEU A 16 -10.59 -8.76 -4.22
C LEU A 16 -10.94 -8.69 -5.72
N GLY A 17 -9.92 -8.75 -6.58
CA GLY A 17 -10.05 -8.42 -7.99
C GLY A 17 -10.18 -6.92 -8.23
N GLU A 18 -10.77 -6.53 -9.37
CA GLU A 18 -10.84 -5.14 -9.84
C GLU A 18 -12.01 -4.34 -9.27
N SER A 19 -12.93 -4.99 -8.56
CA SER A 19 -14.18 -4.37 -8.09
C SER A 19 -14.15 -4.05 -6.61
N LEU A 20 -14.70 -2.90 -6.24
CA LEU A 20 -15.02 -2.58 -4.85
C LEU A 20 -16.16 -3.47 -4.37
N SER A 21 -15.92 -4.23 -3.32
CA SER A 21 -16.95 -5.03 -2.67
C SER A 21 -17.76 -4.18 -1.67
N PRO A 22 -19.08 -4.39 -1.56
CA PRO A 22 -19.88 -3.79 -0.48
C PRO A 22 -19.31 -4.08 0.93
N ILE A 23 -18.59 -5.18 1.10
CA ILE A 23 -17.91 -5.53 2.36
C ILE A 23 -16.93 -4.45 2.84
N LEU A 24 -16.36 -3.66 1.95
CA LEU A 24 -15.52 -2.52 2.33
C LEU A 24 -16.30 -1.53 3.23
N PHE A 25 -17.55 -1.26 2.88
CA PHE A 25 -18.41 -0.39 3.68
C PHE A 25 -18.77 -1.01 5.04
N ASP A 26 -18.99 -2.35 5.08
CA ASP A 26 -19.22 -3.08 6.33
C ASP A 26 -18.00 -2.99 7.27
N ILE A 27 -16.76 -3.09 6.70
CA ILE A 27 -15.51 -2.92 7.46
C ILE A 27 -15.42 -1.50 8.03
N ILE A 28 -15.66 -0.49 7.20
CA ILE A 28 -15.60 0.92 7.61
C ILE A 28 -16.63 1.20 8.71
N ASP A 29 -17.86 0.73 8.55
CA ASP A 29 -18.93 0.89 9.54
C ASP A 29 -18.60 0.19 10.87
N LEU A 30 -18.08 -1.04 10.80
CA LEU A 30 -17.65 -1.80 11.97
C LEU A 30 -16.56 -1.06 12.75
N LEU A 31 -15.53 -0.56 12.05
CA LEU A 31 -14.43 0.18 12.67
C LEU A 31 -14.91 1.51 13.27
N SER A 32 -15.74 2.26 12.54
CA SER A 32 -16.32 3.52 12.99
C SER A 32 -17.15 3.34 14.26
N LYS A 33 -18.05 2.34 14.31
CA LYS A 33 -18.85 2.01 15.50
C LYS A 33 -18.01 1.65 16.73
N ASN A 34 -16.77 1.23 16.49
CA ASN A 34 -15.82 0.86 17.53
C ASN A 34 -14.82 1.97 17.87
N ASN A 35 -14.92 3.16 17.26
CA ASN A 35 -13.97 4.27 17.38
C ASN A 35 -12.53 3.84 17.00
N ILE A 36 -12.38 3.06 15.93
CA ILE A 36 -11.11 2.60 15.40
C ILE A 36 -10.86 3.30 14.07
N LYS A 37 -9.71 3.97 13.95
CA LYS A 37 -9.31 4.62 12.69
C LYS A 37 -8.89 3.57 11.66
N LEU A 38 -9.34 3.71 10.40
CA LEU A 38 -8.83 2.97 9.25
C LEU A 38 -7.87 3.85 8.47
N VAL A 39 -6.66 3.36 8.25
CA VAL A 39 -5.64 4.02 7.43
C VAL A 39 -5.23 3.06 6.30
N PRO A 40 -5.71 3.26 5.07
CA PRO A 40 -5.23 2.52 3.91
C PRO A 40 -3.74 2.77 3.65
N VAL A 41 -3.01 1.69 3.31
CA VAL A 41 -1.56 1.70 3.03
C VAL A 41 -1.32 1.00 1.71
N SER A 42 -1.24 1.73 0.61
CA SER A 42 -1.30 1.17 -0.73
C SER A 42 -0.12 1.59 -1.62
N GLY A 43 0.20 0.75 -2.61
CA GLY A 43 1.07 1.11 -3.73
C GLY A 43 0.37 1.91 -4.84
N ARG A 44 -0.92 2.22 -4.70
CA ARG A 44 -1.64 3.08 -5.64
C ARG A 44 -1.20 4.54 -5.54
N SER A 45 -1.47 5.32 -6.60
CA SER A 45 -1.13 6.76 -6.66
C SER A 45 -1.84 7.57 -5.58
N ILE A 46 -1.28 8.72 -5.23
CA ILE A 46 -1.92 9.68 -4.31
C ILE A 46 -3.27 10.18 -4.85
N SER A 47 -3.49 10.17 -6.15
CA SER A 47 -4.79 10.48 -6.75
C SER A 47 -5.90 9.52 -6.28
N TRP A 48 -5.59 8.24 -6.08
CA TRP A 48 -6.48 7.29 -5.41
C TRP A 48 -6.69 7.64 -3.95
N GLY A 49 -5.65 8.14 -3.29
CA GLY A 49 -5.74 8.65 -1.92
C GLY A 49 -6.75 9.79 -1.80
N HIS A 50 -6.78 10.73 -2.76
CA HIS A 50 -7.78 11.80 -2.81
C HIS A 50 -9.21 11.26 -2.90
N PHE A 51 -9.43 10.21 -3.69
CA PHE A 51 -10.73 9.57 -3.78
C PHE A 51 -11.19 9.04 -2.41
N PHE A 52 -10.31 8.38 -1.66
CA PHE A 52 -10.64 7.90 -0.31
C PHE A 52 -10.92 9.04 0.66
N LEU A 53 -10.06 10.05 0.69
CA LEU A 53 -10.21 11.21 1.57
C LEU A 53 -11.49 12.01 1.26
N THR A 54 -11.90 12.05 -0.01
CA THR A 54 -13.08 12.83 -0.43
C THR A 54 -14.40 12.09 -0.18
N HIS A 55 -14.43 10.76 -0.38
CA HIS A 55 -15.70 10.03 -0.49
C HIS A 55 -15.94 9.02 0.63
N PHE A 56 -14.94 8.76 1.49
CA PHE A 56 -15.05 7.83 2.60
C PHE A 56 -14.77 8.55 3.92
N PRO A 57 -15.26 8.05 5.05
CA PRO A 57 -14.93 8.57 6.37
C PRO A 57 -13.50 8.12 6.77
N ILE A 58 -12.53 8.46 5.93
CA ILE A 58 -11.11 8.17 6.09
C ILE A 58 -10.38 9.50 6.19
N GLU A 59 -9.67 9.73 7.29
CA GLU A 59 -8.98 10.98 7.56
C GLU A 59 -7.56 11.03 7.00
N THR A 60 -6.96 9.86 6.80
CA THR A 60 -5.56 9.74 6.37
C THR A 60 -5.35 8.50 5.52
N VAL A 61 -4.49 8.60 4.52
CA VAL A 61 -4.05 7.50 3.65
C VAL A 61 -2.53 7.51 3.51
N ILE A 62 -1.92 6.35 3.36
CA ILE A 62 -0.51 6.17 3.03
C ILE A 62 -0.45 5.57 1.63
N MET A 63 0.13 6.29 0.67
CA MET A 63 0.08 5.93 -0.75
C MET A 63 1.49 5.79 -1.34
N GLU A 64 1.55 5.27 -2.57
CA GLU A 64 2.80 5.10 -3.33
C GLU A 64 3.85 4.29 -2.54
N GLY A 65 3.39 3.16 -1.95
CA GLY A 65 4.26 2.27 -1.17
C GLY A 65 4.81 2.85 0.13
N GLY A 66 4.30 3.99 0.55
CA GLY A 66 4.76 4.72 1.73
C GLY A 66 5.55 6.00 1.40
N GLY A 67 5.54 6.43 0.14
CA GLY A 67 6.23 7.66 -0.29
C GLY A 67 5.48 8.94 0.08
N VAL A 68 4.16 8.85 0.26
CA VAL A 68 3.32 10.01 0.57
C VAL A 68 2.19 9.66 1.54
N ILE A 69 1.92 10.56 2.48
CA ILE A 69 0.76 10.53 3.36
C ILE A 69 -0.18 11.66 2.92
N GLY A 70 -1.42 11.31 2.56
CA GLY A 70 -2.50 12.28 2.32
C GLY A 70 -3.40 12.37 3.55
N PHE A 71 -3.83 13.57 3.90
CA PHE A 71 -4.65 13.80 5.09
C PHE A 71 -5.50 15.08 4.95
N HIS A 72 -6.49 15.26 5.83
CA HIS A 72 -7.18 16.53 5.97
C HIS A 72 -6.43 17.43 6.96
N ASP A 73 -6.14 18.66 6.55
CA ASP A 73 -5.56 19.68 7.43
C ASP A 73 -6.59 20.21 8.45
N GLN A 74 -6.16 21.15 9.30
CA GLN A 74 -7.04 21.77 10.32
C GLN A 74 -8.22 22.55 9.73
N LYS A 75 -8.19 22.88 8.44
CA LYS A 75 -9.27 23.56 7.70
C LYS A 75 -10.16 22.58 6.94
N GLY A 76 -9.87 21.28 7.00
CA GLY A 76 -10.56 20.24 6.25
C GLY A 76 -10.14 20.14 4.79
N LEU A 77 -9.04 20.78 4.40
CA LEU A 77 -8.49 20.67 3.05
C LEU A 77 -7.55 19.47 2.97
N ILE A 78 -7.52 18.79 1.81
CA ILE A 78 -6.59 17.70 1.56
C ILE A 78 -5.18 18.27 1.38
N ASP A 79 -4.24 17.77 2.17
CA ASP A 79 -2.83 18.11 2.14
C ASP A 79 -1.97 16.85 2.12
N HIS A 80 -0.67 17.00 1.87
CA HIS A 80 0.26 15.91 1.65
C HIS A 80 1.54 16.09 2.44
N GLN A 81 2.04 14.97 2.98
CA GLN A 81 3.39 14.86 3.53
C GLN A 81 4.19 13.87 2.68
N PHE A 82 5.17 14.35 1.92
CA PHE A 82 6.12 13.51 1.22
C PHE A 82 7.18 12.97 2.19
N LEU A 83 7.53 11.69 2.05
CA LEU A 83 8.50 11.00 2.91
C LEU A 83 9.85 10.76 2.22
N ILE A 84 10.01 11.32 1.03
CA ILE A 84 11.30 11.43 0.31
C ILE A 84 11.56 12.90 -0.03
N ASP A 85 12.81 13.23 -0.28
CA ASP A 85 13.19 14.60 -0.60
C ASP A 85 12.98 14.95 -2.09
N ASP A 86 12.98 16.26 -2.38
CA ASP A 86 12.75 16.78 -3.73
C ASP A 86 13.82 16.32 -4.74
N LYS A 87 15.05 16.00 -4.27
CA LYS A 87 16.12 15.50 -5.14
C LYS A 87 15.81 14.12 -5.66
N GLU A 88 15.29 13.23 -4.80
CA GLU A 88 14.89 11.89 -5.19
C GLU A 88 13.65 11.91 -6.09
N ILE A 89 12.71 12.84 -5.86
CA ILE A 89 11.56 13.05 -6.75
C ILE A 89 12.03 13.51 -8.14
N ALA A 90 12.98 14.46 -8.19
CA ALA A 90 13.54 14.92 -9.45
C ALA A 90 14.32 13.82 -10.18
N ARG A 91 15.12 13.03 -9.44
CA ARG A 91 15.86 11.87 -9.96
C ARG A 91 14.90 10.83 -10.55
N LEU A 92 13.80 10.54 -9.87
CA LEU A 92 12.77 9.62 -10.36
C LEU A 92 12.18 10.07 -11.72
N GLY A 93 11.95 11.36 -11.90
CA GLY A 93 11.49 11.92 -13.19
C GLY A 93 12.47 11.67 -14.33
N GLY A 94 13.77 11.80 -14.06
CA GLY A 94 14.84 11.45 -15.00
C GLY A 94 14.83 9.96 -15.33
N MET A 95 14.83 9.11 -14.30
CA MET A 95 14.85 7.65 -14.46
C MET A 95 13.61 7.13 -15.21
N ALA A 96 12.43 7.68 -14.97
CA ALA A 96 11.23 7.34 -15.73
C ALA A 96 11.36 7.65 -17.23
N SER A 97 12.09 8.70 -17.57
CA SER A 97 12.38 9.07 -18.95
C SER A 97 13.42 8.13 -19.58
N GLU A 98 14.45 7.74 -18.82
CA GLU A 98 15.49 6.79 -19.28
C GLU A 98 14.94 5.40 -19.50
N VAL A 99 14.12 4.86 -18.60
CA VAL A 99 13.44 3.56 -18.76
C VAL A 99 12.61 3.55 -20.05
N ARG A 100 11.84 4.59 -20.34
CA ARG A 100 11.04 4.67 -21.57
C ARG A 100 11.89 4.79 -22.84
N LYS A 101 13.07 5.37 -22.74
CA LYS A 101 14.02 5.50 -23.86
C LYS A 101 14.73 4.19 -24.14
N GLU A 102 15.17 3.49 -23.09
CA GLU A 102 15.88 2.23 -23.19
C GLU A 102 14.97 1.09 -23.68
N PHE A 103 13.77 1.00 -23.09
CA PHE A 103 12.80 -0.05 -23.43
C PHE A 103 11.71 0.48 -24.36
N ARG A 104 11.97 0.38 -25.66
CA ARG A 104 11.04 0.87 -26.67
C ARG A 104 9.68 0.17 -26.59
N GLY A 105 8.61 0.96 -26.55
CA GLY A 105 7.24 0.46 -26.39
C GLY A 105 6.77 0.35 -24.95
N LEU A 106 7.67 0.51 -23.98
CA LEU A 106 7.29 0.54 -22.58
C LEU A 106 6.59 1.86 -22.22
N ALA A 107 5.42 1.75 -21.62
CA ALA A 107 4.66 2.89 -21.10
C ALA A 107 4.49 2.78 -19.59
N LEU A 108 4.50 3.93 -18.92
CA LEU A 108 4.06 4.01 -17.53
C LEU A 108 2.53 3.85 -17.47
N THR A 109 2.03 3.41 -16.32
CA THR A 109 0.58 3.30 -16.07
C THR A 109 -0.13 4.64 -16.28
N ALA A 110 -1.41 4.59 -16.64
CA ALA A 110 -2.22 5.80 -16.86
C ALA A 110 -2.28 6.68 -15.59
N ASP A 111 -2.27 6.08 -14.39
CA ASP A 111 -2.28 6.80 -13.12
C ASP A 111 -0.92 7.42 -12.74
N SER A 112 0.14 7.18 -13.52
CA SER A 112 1.45 7.83 -13.32
C SER A 112 1.39 9.36 -13.42
N VAL A 113 0.38 9.93 -14.05
CA VAL A 113 0.12 11.38 -14.03
C VAL A 113 -0.19 11.89 -12.61
N GLY A 114 -0.81 11.05 -11.80
CA GLY A 114 -1.14 11.36 -10.40
C GLY A 114 -0.16 10.81 -9.37
N ARG A 115 1.02 10.28 -9.79
CA ARG A 115 2.06 9.77 -8.92
C ARG A 115 3.18 10.79 -8.74
N ILE A 116 3.68 10.92 -7.54
CA ILE A 116 4.73 11.90 -7.20
C ILE A 116 6.00 11.18 -6.77
N THR A 117 5.91 10.24 -5.84
CA THR A 117 7.07 9.62 -5.16
C THR A 117 7.46 8.26 -5.74
N ASP A 118 6.62 7.67 -6.58
CA ASP A 118 6.93 6.47 -7.35
C ASP A 118 6.44 6.57 -8.80
N ARG A 119 6.72 5.55 -9.58
CA ARG A 119 6.14 5.32 -10.91
C ARG A 119 5.76 3.85 -11.01
N ALA A 120 4.86 3.54 -11.93
CA ALA A 120 4.39 2.18 -12.10
C ALA A 120 4.34 1.76 -13.59
N ILE A 121 4.56 0.50 -13.83
CA ILE A 121 4.47 -0.16 -15.15
C ILE A 121 3.56 -1.37 -14.98
N GLU A 122 2.64 -1.58 -15.92
CA GLU A 122 1.78 -2.75 -15.93
C GLU A 122 2.59 -4.04 -16.08
N LEU A 123 2.35 -5.03 -15.21
CA LEU A 123 3.01 -6.34 -15.32
C LEU A 123 2.64 -7.06 -16.61
N SER A 124 1.42 -6.90 -17.10
CA SER A 124 0.97 -7.44 -18.39
C SER A 124 1.82 -6.90 -19.54
N LEU A 125 2.05 -5.57 -19.58
CA LEU A 125 2.89 -4.95 -20.60
C LEU A 125 4.34 -5.45 -20.55
N LEU A 126 4.92 -5.60 -19.36
CA LEU A 126 6.26 -6.15 -19.18
C LEU A 126 6.36 -7.60 -19.67
N SER A 127 5.31 -8.39 -19.44
CA SER A 127 5.21 -9.78 -19.91
C SER A 127 5.04 -9.85 -21.41
N ASP A 128 4.18 -9.05 -22.00
CA ASP A 128 3.91 -9.01 -23.44
C ASP A 128 5.15 -8.60 -24.23
N LEU A 129 5.95 -7.68 -23.70
CA LEU A 129 7.22 -7.26 -24.29
C LEU A 129 8.38 -8.22 -23.95
N GLY A 130 8.23 -9.10 -22.97
CA GLY A 130 9.27 -10.03 -22.53
C GLY A 130 10.47 -9.35 -21.86
N VAL A 131 10.31 -8.12 -21.32
CA VAL A 131 11.44 -7.29 -20.84
C VAL A 131 11.49 -7.12 -19.31
N LYS A 132 10.67 -7.83 -18.57
CA LYS A 132 10.57 -7.62 -17.10
C LYS A 132 11.94 -7.70 -16.42
N SER A 133 12.68 -8.79 -16.64
CA SER A 133 13.99 -9.00 -16.00
C SER A 133 15.02 -7.97 -16.41
N ASP A 134 14.97 -7.50 -17.67
CA ASP A 134 15.89 -6.48 -18.16
C ASP A 134 15.60 -5.12 -17.55
N VAL A 135 14.31 -4.79 -17.35
CA VAL A 135 13.86 -3.56 -16.67
C VAL A 135 14.29 -3.60 -15.20
N GLU A 136 14.06 -4.72 -14.49
CA GLU A 136 14.48 -4.87 -13.08
C GLU A 136 16.00 -4.72 -12.96
N LYS A 137 16.78 -5.37 -13.82
CA LYS A 137 18.24 -5.25 -13.86
C LYS A 137 18.70 -3.83 -14.15
N PHE A 138 18.06 -3.15 -15.11
CA PHE A 138 18.36 -1.74 -15.41
C PHE A 138 18.13 -0.85 -14.18
N MET A 139 17.03 -1.05 -13.45
CA MET A 139 16.74 -0.32 -12.24
C MET A 139 17.81 -0.55 -11.16
N ASP A 140 18.21 -1.82 -10.95
CA ASP A 140 19.27 -2.18 -9.99
C ASP A 140 20.61 -1.51 -10.34
N GLU A 141 21.02 -1.54 -11.62
CA GLU A 141 22.26 -0.92 -12.10
C GLU A 141 22.28 0.61 -11.89
N HIS A 142 21.11 1.25 -11.88
CA HIS A 142 20.96 2.69 -11.65
C HIS A 142 20.61 3.05 -10.21
N GLY A 143 20.58 2.08 -9.29
CA GLY A 143 20.22 2.29 -7.87
C GLY A 143 18.80 2.80 -7.71
N VAL A 144 17.87 2.31 -8.53
CA VAL A 144 16.44 2.58 -8.45
C VAL A 144 15.76 1.42 -7.75
N ASN A 145 15.05 1.69 -6.67
CA ASN A 145 14.29 0.66 -5.96
C ASN A 145 13.06 0.26 -6.76
N HIS A 146 12.68 -1.00 -6.68
CA HIS A 146 11.47 -1.48 -7.32
C HIS A 146 10.81 -2.61 -6.53
N SER A 147 9.51 -2.81 -6.72
CA SER A 147 8.77 -3.95 -6.20
C SER A 147 7.56 -4.28 -7.06
N CYS A 148 7.16 -5.54 -7.07
CA CYS A 148 5.96 -5.98 -7.75
C CYS A 148 4.79 -6.08 -6.77
N SER A 149 3.66 -5.49 -7.15
CA SER A 149 2.34 -5.83 -6.63
C SER A 149 1.70 -6.94 -7.46
N ASN A 150 0.41 -7.20 -7.27
CA ASN A 150 -0.32 -8.16 -8.09
C ASN A 150 -0.55 -7.66 -9.55
N VAL A 151 -0.40 -6.35 -9.79
CA VAL A 151 -0.77 -5.70 -11.07
C VAL A 151 0.41 -4.93 -11.66
N HIS A 152 1.23 -4.29 -10.84
CA HIS A 152 2.25 -3.34 -11.27
C HIS A 152 3.65 -3.71 -10.79
N LEU A 153 4.66 -3.34 -11.58
CA LEU A 153 6.00 -3.07 -11.11
C LEU A 153 6.06 -1.59 -10.74
N ASN A 154 6.17 -1.31 -9.44
CA ASN A 154 6.40 0.03 -8.93
C ASN A 154 7.90 0.29 -8.77
N PHE A 155 8.37 1.51 -9.07
CA PHE A 155 9.76 1.89 -8.87
C PHE A 155 9.88 3.31 -8.35
N TRP A 156 10.93 3.55 -7.53
CA TRP A 156 11.15 4.82 -6.85
C TRP A 156 12.63 5.05 -6.56
N CYS A 157 12.97 6.31 -6.29
CA CYS A 157 14.28 6.71 -5.78
C CYS A 157 14.16 7.03 -4.29
N GLY A 158 15.27 6.82 -3.54
CA GLY A 158 15.29 7.06 -2.09
C GLY A 158 14.64 5.93 -1.28
N GLU A 159 14.47 6.20 0.01
CA GLU A 159 14.11 5.21 1.02
C GLU A 159 12.59 5.22 1.33
N ILE A 160 11.80 4.53 0.54
CA ILE A 160 10.36 4.36 0.74
C ILE A 160 10.08 2.96 1.32
N SER A 161 9.19 2.86 2.31
CA SER A 161 8.56 1.60 2.71
C SER A 161 7.29 1.83 3.51
N LYS A 162 6.32 0.93 3.38
CA LYS A 162 5.06 0.98 4.12
C LYS A 162 5.29 1.09 5.64
N ILE A 163 6.23 0.32 6.21
CA ILE A 163 6.49 0.36 7.66
C ILE A 163 7.12 1.68 8.12
N LYS A 164 8.02 2.29 7.34
CA LYS A 164 8.58 3.61 7.67
C LYS A 164 7.48 4.66 7.69
N ALA A 165 6.58 4.63 6.70
CA ALA A 165 5.44 5.53 6.62
C ALA A 165 4.46 5.35 7.78
N ILE A 166 4.14 4.11 8.18
CA ILE A 166 3.31 3.82 9.35
C ILE A 166 3.93 4.39 10.63
N LYS A 167 5.24 4.17 10.84
CA LYS A 167 5.95 4.71 12.01
C LYS A 167 5.97 6.25 12.00
N TYR A 168 6.18 6.86 10.84
CA TYR A 168 6.11 8.31 10.70
C TYR A 168 4.69 8.83 11.00
N TYR A 169 3.66 8.18 10.42
CA TYR A 169 2.26 8.50 10.71
C TYR A 169 1.98 8.49 12.22
N LEU A 170 2.36 7.41 12.91
CA LEU A 170 2.15 7.31 14.36
C LEU A 170 2.85 8.41 15.14
N SER A 171 4.04 8.83 14.70
CA SER A 171 4.80 9.90 15.36
C SER A 171 4.21 11.30 15.19
N LYS A 172 3.45 11.54 14.10
CA LYS A 172 2.94 12.87 13.72
C LYS A 172 1.43 13.01 13.83
N PHE A 173 0.69 11.94 13.55
CA PHE A 173 -0.76 11.93 13.43
C PHE A 173 -1.43 10.89 14.34
N GLY A 174 -0.65 10.10 15.06
CA GLY A 174 -1.15 8.94 15.81
C GLY A 174 -1.68 9.26 17.20
N ASP A 175 -1.69 10.53 17.65
CA ASP A 175 -2.24 10.96 18.94
C ASP A 175 -1.70 10.14 20.14
N GLY A 176 -0.42 9.75 20.09
CA GLY A 176 0.24 8.95 21.11
C GLY A 176 -0.06 7.44 21.06
N VAL A 177 -0.77 6.96 20.06
CA VAL A 177 -1.00 5.53 19.84
C VAL A 177 0.32 4.83 19.52
N LYS A 178 0.58 3.73 20.20
CA LYS A 178 1.78 2.92 20.02
C LYS A 178 1.58 1.86 18.93
N LEU A 179 2.69 1.40 18.35
CA LEU A 179 2.68 0.41 17.28
C LEU A 179 2.03 -0.93 17.69
N ASP A 180 2.15 -1.32 18.95
CA ASP A 180 1.54 -2.53 19.52
C ASP A 180 0.02 -2.40 19.78
N GLU A 181 -0.52 -1.17 19.72
CA GLU A 181 -1.95 -0.89 19.77
C GLU A 181 -2.59 -0.83 18.38
N CYS A 182 -1.79 -1.08 17.33
CA CYS A 182 -2.23 -1.08 15.93
C CYS A 182 -2.31 -2.50 15.37
N LEU A 183 -3.11 -2.66 14.31
CA LEU A 183 -3.23 -3.89 13.55
C LEU A 183 -2.99 -3.59 12.08
N PHE A 184 -2.33 -4.51 11.37
CA PHE A 184 -2.14 -4.41 9.92
C PHE A 184 -2.69 -5.63 9.20
N PHE A 185 -3.37 -5.39 8.08
CA PHE A 185 -3.80 -6.43 7.13
C PHE A 185 -3.08 -6.30 5.81
N GLY A 186 -2.67 -7.43 5.22
CA GLY A 186 -2.03 -7.47 3.91
C GLY A 186 -2.09 -8.85 3.26
N ASP A 187 -1.68 -8.96 1.99
CA ASP A 187 -1.76 -10.19 1.21
C ASP A 187 -0.60 -10.41 0.23
N SER A 188 0.35 -9.48 0.14
CA SER A 188 1.32 -9.49 -0.95
C SER A 188 2.78 -9.26 -0.51
N LEU A 189 3.72 -9.38 -1.45
CA LEU A 189 5.17 -9.24 -1.19
C LEU A 189 5.53 -7.84 -0.69
N ASN A 190 4.85 -6.80 -1.15
CA ASN A 190 5.13 -5.43 -0.73
C ASN A 190 4.73 -5.13 0.73
N ASP A 191 4.02 -6.07 1.40
CA ASP A 191 3.66 -5.99 2.82
C ASP A 191 4.72 -6.58 3.75
N ALA A 192 5.72 -7.29 3.20
CA ALA A 192 6.74 -7.99 3.97
C ALA A 192 7.43 -7.09 5.01
N THR A 193 7.73 -5.83 4.65
CA THR A 193 8.35 -4.87 5.57
C THR A 193 7.46 -4.55 6.77
N VAL A 194 6.14 -4.53 6.59
CA VAL A 194 5.17 -4.31 7.68
C VAL A 194 5.04 -5.57 8.53
N PHE A 195 4.98 -6.74 7.91
CA PHE A 195 4.92 -8.02 8.64
C PHE A 195 6.14 -8.22 9.54
N GLY A 196 7.33 -7.79 9.10
CA GLY A 196 8.55 -7.83 9.92
C GLY A 196 8.65 -6.71 10.96
N GLY A 197 7.98 -5.58 10.72
CA GLY A 197 8.15 -4.36 11.50
C GLY A 197 7.04 -4.04 12.49
N MET A 198 5.88 -4.75 12.43
CA MET A 198 4.75 -4.60 13.35
C MET A 198 4.48 -5.86 14.16
N PRO A 199 4.10 -5.73 15.45
CA PRO A 199 3.80 -6.89 16.30
C PRO A 199 2.46 -7.57 15.98
N ASN A 200 1.46 -6.84 15.46
CA ASN A 200 0.12 -7.35 15.18
C ASN A 200 -0.17 -7.25 13.69
N THR A 201 -0.03 -8.36 12.98
CA THR A 201 -0.22 -8.41 11.53
C THR A 201 -1.01 -9.64 11.13
N VAL A 202 -1.89 -9.48 10.15
CA VAL A 202 -2.78 -10.52 9.64
C VAL A 202 -2.63 -10.59 8.13
N GLY A 203 -2.32 -11.77 7.62
CA GLY A 203 -2.41 -12.08 6.20
C GLY A 203 -3.78 -12.65 5.88
N VAL A 204 -4.53 -12.03 4.96
CA VAL A 204 -5.77 -12.63 4.44
C VAL A 204 -5.44 -13.84 3.58
N SER A 205 -6.37 -14.80 3.41
CA SER A 205 -6.03 -16.15 2.93
C SER A 205 -5.38 -16.22 1.55
N ASN A 206 -5.60 -15.23 0.68
CA ASN A 206 -4.94 -15.15 -0.63
C ASN A 206 -3.42 -14.87 -0.54
N ILE A 207 -2.87 -14.50 0.63
CA ILE A 207 -1.41 -14.41 0.85
C ILE A 207 -0.71 -15.74 0.60
N SER A 208 -1.44 -16.85 0.69
CA SER A 208 -0.94 -18.21 0.40
C SER A 208 -0.26 -18.32 -0.96
N LEU A 209 -0.65 -17.50 -1.95
CA LEU A 209 -0.09 -17.47 -3.29
C LEU A 209 1.38 -16.98 -3.31
N VAL A 210 1.78 -16.20 -2.32
CA VAL A 210 3.12 -15.59 -2.24
C VAL A 210 3.89 -15.96 -0.98
N LEU A 211 3.30 -16.73 -0.07
CA LEU A 211 3.83 -17.01 1.27
C LEU A 211 5.21 -17.68 1.28
N ASN A 212 5.55 -18.43 0.23
CA ASN A 212 6.86 -19.07 0.06
C ASN A 212 7.96 -18.11 -0.43
N LYS A 213 7.58 -16.90 -0.88
CA LYS A 213 8.49 -15.87 -1.39
C LYS A 213 8.61 -14.68 -0.45
N ILE A 214 7.77 -14.63 0.59
CA ILE A 214 7.71 -13.50 1.52
C ILE A 214 8.84 -13.63 2.55
N GLU A 215 9.63 -12.57 2.71
CA GLU A 215 10.77 -12.54 3.65
C GLU A 215 10.28 -12.60 5.12
N HIS A 216 9.27 -11.82 5.44
CA HIS A 216 8.66 -11.78 6.76
C HIS A 216 7.19 -12.16 6.69
N ARG A 217 6.79 -13.18 7.43
CA ARG A 217 5.42 -13.66 7.48
C ARG A 217 4.56 -12.85 8.45
N PRO A 218 3.26 -12.66 8.19
CA PRO A 218 2.35 -12.09 9.18
C PRO A 218 2.24 -12.98 10.41
N LYS A 219 1.88 -12.40 11.55
CA LYS A 219 1.71 -13.13 12.83
C LYS A 219 0.51 -14.07 12.80
N VAL A 220 -0.53 -13.69 12.08
CA VAL A 220 -1.72 -14.51 11.84
C VAL A 220 -1.89 -14.68 10.34
N ILE A 221 -2.15 -15.89 9.89
CA ILE A 221 -2.50 -16.19 8.50
C ILE A 221 -3.90 -16.77 8.53
N LEU A 222 -4.81 -16.12 7.81
CA LEU A 222 -6.16 -16.64 7.67
C LEU A 222 -6.19 -17.73 6.59
N GLU A 223 -6.98 -18.75 6.84
CA GLU A 223 -7.13 -19.89 5.94
C GLU A 223 -8.56 -19.95 5.38
N GLY A 224 -8.71 -20.62 4.24
CA GLY A 224 -10.00 -20.84 3.59
C GLY A 224 -10.44 -19.69 2.68
N PRO A 225 -11.21 -20.02 1.62
CA PRO A 225 -11.65 -19.04 0.61
C PRO A 225 -12.59 -17.97 1.18
N GLU A 226 -13.28 -18.27 2.28
CA GLU A 226 -14.16 -17.34 3.01
C GLU A 226 -13.37 -16.23 3.72
N ASN A 227 -12.06 -16.37 3.84
CA ASN A 227 -11.16 -15.39 4.45
C ASN A 227 -10.25 -14.69 3.42
N ALA A 228 -10.61 -14.74 2.13
CA ALA A 228 -9.90 -14.00 1.09
C ALA A 228 -10.33 -12.53 1.04
N GLY A 229 -9.34 -11.64 0.89
CA GLY A 229 -9.57 -10.20 0.72
C GLY A 229 -10.45 -9.59 1.83
N PRO A 230 -11.41 -8.72 1.47
CA PRO A 230 -12.22 -7.99 2.44
C PRO A 230 -13.07 -8.88 3.35
N LYS A 231 -13.44 -10.09 2.89
CA LYS A 231 -14.15 -11.06 3.75
C LYS A 231 -13.28 -11.47 4.93
N GLY A 232 -12.00 -11.78 4.68
CA GLY A 232 -11.04 -12.13 5.73
C GLY A 232 -10.85 -11.01 6.73
N VAL A 233 -10.72 -9.78 6.25
CA VAL A 233 -10.62 -8.58 7.11
C VAL A 233 -11.85 -8.46 8.00
N LEU A 234 -13.06 -8.51 7.41
CA LEU A 234 -14.32 -8.38 8.14
C LEU A 234 -14.50 -9.50 9.17
N ASN A 235 -14.25 -10.76 8.80
CA ASN A 235 -14.37 -11.92 9.67
C ASN A 235 -13.42 -11.80 10.87
N TYR A 236 -12.16 -11.45 10.63
CA TYR A 236 -11.18 -11.27 11.70
C TYR A 236 -11.58 -10.15 12.66
N LEU A 237 -11.91 -8.96 12.13
CA LEU A 237 -12.34 -7.82 12.93
C LEU A 237 -13.61 -8.14 13.74
N SER A 238 -14.60 -8.79 13.12
CA SER A 238 -15.83 -9.21 13.80
C SER A 238 -15.57 -10.16 14.97
N ASN A 239 -14.50 -10.94 14.94
CA ASN A 239 -14.14 -11.85 16.02
C ASN A 239 -13.38 -11.15 17.15
N VAL A 240 -12.48 -10.20 16.85
CA VAL A 240 -11.69 -9.48 17.88
C VAL A 240 -12.42 -8.31 18.51
N LEU A 241 -13.52 -7.84 17.92
CA LEU A 241 -14.30 -6.69 18.40
C LEU A 241 -15.60 -7.09 19.14
N LYS A 242 -15.85 -8.39 19.27
CA LYS A 242 -16.89 -8.92 20.18
C LYS A 242 -16.47 -8.75 21.62
#